data_8a4ac50c7c8c2ac181a670dead20c51c
#
_entry.id   8a4ac50c7c8c2ac181a670dead20c51c
#
_cell.length_a   1.000
_cell.length_b   1.000
_cell.length_c   1.000
_cell.angle_alpha   90.00
_cell.angle_beta   90.00
_cell.angle_gamma   90.00
#
_symmetry.space_group_name_H-M   'P 1'
#
loop_
_entity.id
_entity.type
_entity.pdbx_description
1 polymer ?
#
loop_
_entity_poly.entity_id
_entity_poly.type
_entity_poly.pdbx_seq_one_letter_code
_entity_poly.pdbx_strand_id
1 'polypeptide(L)'
;MENQRDKKIKFLRSDRGGEYLSYEFGLHLKQCGIVSQLTPPGTPQRNGVSERRNRTLLDMVRSMMSLTDLPLSFWGYALETAAFMLNRAPSKSVETTPYELWFGKKPKLSFLKVWGCDAYVKCFILISSNPNRRSASS
;
A
#
# COMPACT_ATOMS: atom_id res chain seq x y z
N MET A 1 -6.13 4.00 -7.51
CA MET A 1 -7.50 3.47 -7.34
C MET A 1 -8.36 3.66 -8.57
N GLU A 2 -8.49 4.87 -9.12
CA GLU A 2 -9.33 5.11 -10.32
C GLU A 2 -8.90 4.24 -11.50
N ASN A 3 -7.59 4.20 -11.81
CA ASN A 3 -7.04 3.40 -12.90
C ASN A 3 -7.22 1.87 -12.75
N GLN A 4 -7.50 1.38 -11.54
CA GLN A 4 -7.70 -0.06 -11.30
C GLN A 4 -9.11 -0.53 -11.64
N ARG A 5 -10.07 0.38 -11.67
CA ARG A 5 -11.48 0.07 -11.85
C ARG A 5 -12.13 0.82 -13.01
N ASP A 6 -11.39 1.69 -13.65
CA ASP A 6 -11.91 2.61 -14.67
C ASP A 6 -13.14 3.40 -14.18
N LYS A 7 -13.12 3.77 -12.91
CA LYS A 7 -14.18 4.52 -12.23
C LYS A 7 -13.61 5.71 -11.51
N LYS A 8 -14.27 6.85 -11.62
CA LYS A 8 -13.90 8.08 -10.92
C LYS A 8 -14.42 8.09 -9.49
N ILE A 9 -13.61 8.62 -8.57
CA ILE A 9 -14.03 8.89 -7.20
C ILE A 9 -15.01 10.07 -7.23
N LYS A 10 -16.19 9.90 -6.66
CA LYS A 10 -17.22 10.96 -6.58
C LYS A 10 -17.23 11.67 -5.23
N PHE A 11 -16.98 10.93 -4.16
CA PHE A 11 -17.04 11.44 -2.80
C PHE A 11 -15.81 11.01 -2.01
N LEU A 12 -15.22 11.94 -1.29
CA LEU A 12 -14.19 11.69 -0.30
C LEU A 12 -14.73 12.06 1.08
N ARG A 13 -14.79 11.09 1.98
CA ARG A 13 -15.14 11.35 3.38
C ARG A 13 -13.87 11.45 4.21
N SER A 14 -13.73 12.52 4.94
CA SER A 14 -12.61 12.78 5.84
C SER A 14 -13.10 13.31 7.18
N ASP A 15 -12.22 13.31 8.15
CA ASP A 15 -12.41 14.07 9.38
C ASP A 15 -12.13 15.57 9.15
N ARG A 16 -12.02 16.33 10.25
CA ARG A 16 -11.72 17.76 10.22
C ARG A 16 -10.23 18.05 10.50
N GLY A 17 -9.35 17.11 10.17
CA GLY A 17 -7.91 17.35 10.21
C GLY A 17 -7.53 18.55 9.36
N GLY A 18 -6.54 19.33 9.81
CA GLY A 18 -6.12 20.56 9.13
C GLY A 18 -5.72 20.33 7.66
N GLU A 19 -5.17 19.16 7.36
CA GLU A 19 -4.79 18.73 6.02
C GLU A 19 -5.98 18.67 5.05
N TYR A 20 -7.16 18.24 5.53
CA TYR A 20 -8.39 18.14 4.72
C TYR A 20 -9.16 19.44 4.60
N LEU A 21 -8.83 20.42 5.46
CA LEU A 21 -9.45 21.76 5.47
C LEU A 21 -8.59 22.79 4.71
N SER A 22 -7.41 22.41 4.23
CA SER A 22 -6.55 23.31 3.49
C SER A 22 -7.20 23.76 2.19
N TYR A 23 -6.99 25.04 1.84
CA TYR A 23 -7.51 25.62 0.60
C TYR A 23 -7.01 24.87 -0.64
N GLU A 24 -5.72 24.51 -0.65
CA GLU A 24 -5.09 23.79 -1.75
C GLU A 24 -5.71 22.41 -1.98
N PHE A 25 -5.96 21.67 -0.90
CA PHE A 25 -6.63 20.37 -0.98
C PHE A 25 -8.07 20.49 -1.49
N GLY A 26 -8.81 21.47 -1.00
CA GLY A 26 -10.18 21.77 -1.47
C GLY A 26 -10.21 22.11 -2.96
N LEU A 27 -9.26 22.92 -3.44
CA LEU A 27 -9.13 23.27 -4.85
C LEU A 27 -8.83 22.02 -5.71
N HIS A 28 -7.91 21.17 -5.25
CA HIS A 28 -7.59 19.91 -5.93
C HIS A 28 -8.80 19.00 -6.06
N LEU A 29 -9.56 18.79 -4.99
CA LEU A 29 -10.78 17.97 -5.04
C LEU A 29 -11.80 18.54 -6.03
N LYS A 30 -11.98 19.86 -6.05
CA LYS A 30 -12.89 20.54 -6.98
C LYS A 30 -12.45 20.34 -8.44
N GLN A 31 -11.16 20.46 -8.74
CA GLN A 31 -10.60 20.20 -10.05
C GLN A 31 -10.80 18.75 -10.50
N CYS A 32 -10.70 17.79 -9.58
CA CYS A 32 -10.96 16.38 -9.84
C CYS A 32 -12.45 16.02 -9.88
N GLY A 33 -13.36 16.96 -9.62
CA GLY A 33 -14.80 16.69 -9.54
C GLY A 33 -15.22 15.83 -8.33
N ILE A 34 -14.42 15.85 -7.26
CA ILE A 34 -14.66 15.07 -6.04
C ILE A 34 -15.35 15.94 -5.01
N VAL A 35 -16.46 15.46 -4.47
CA VAL A 35 -17.21 16.14 -3.40
C VAL A 35 -16.64 15.72 -2.04
N SER A 36 -16.13 16.69 -1.27
CA SER A 36 -15.68 16.47 0.10
C SER A 36 -16.86 16.35 1.05
N GLN A 37 -16.89 15.30 1.86
CA GLN A 37 -17.86 15.08 2.93
C GLN A 37 -17.12 15.05 4.25
N LEU A 38 -17.22 16.13 5.02
CA LEU A 38 -16.68 16.20 6.36
C LEU A 38 -17.59 15.48 7.36
N THR A 39 -16.97 14.72 8.28
CA THR A 39 -17.72 14.11 9.39
C THR A 39 -18.25 15.21 10.33
N PRO A 40 -19.50 15.11 10.82
CA PRO A 40 -20.03 16.08 11.78
C PRO A 40 -19.19 16.14 13.06
N PRO A 41 -19.09 17.31 13.70
CA PRO A 41 -18.41 17.42 14.99
C PRO A 41 -19.05 16.50 16.02
N GLY A 42 -18.24 15.93 16.92
CA GLY A 42 -18.75 15.07 18.00
C GLY A 42 -19.21 13.69 17.59
N THR A 43 -18.90 13.23 16.36
CA THR A 43 -19.22 11.87 15.90
C THR A 43 -17.96 11.05 15.59
N PRO A 44 -17.07 10.77 16.57
CA PRO A 44 -15.84 9.99 16.36
C PRO A 44 -16.12 8.58 15.84
N GLN A 45 -17.29 8.02 16.13
CA GLN A 45 -17.71 6.69 15.70
C GLN A 45 -17.71 6.52 14.17
N ARG A 46 -17.91 7.60 13.41
CA ARG A 46 -17.90 7.56 11.94
C ARG A 46 -16.49 7.46 11.35
N ASN A 47 -15.47 7.79 12.14
CA ASN A 47 -14.06 7.65 11.77
C ASN A 47 -13.38 6.42 12.41
N GLY A 48 -14.02 5.79 13.38
CA GLY A 48 -13.47 4.70 14.17
C GLY A 48 -13.02 3.47 13.35
N VAL A 49 -13.56 3.28 12.15
CA VAL A 49 -13.12 2.20 11.24
C VAL A 49 -11.72 2.54 10.68
N SER A 50 -11.53 3.76 10.20
CA SER A 50 -10.24 4.22 9.66
C SER A 50 -9.16 4.26 10.75
N GLU A 51 -9.48 4.78 11.92
CA GLU A 51 -8.57 4.83 13.08
C GLU A 51 -8.11 3.43 13.51
N ARG A 52 -9.05 2.49 13.62
CA ARG A 52 -8.75 1.10 13.96
C ARG A 52 -7.87 0.45 12.91
N ARG A 53 -8.14 0.71 11.63
CA ARG A 53 -7.36 0.18 10.53
C ARG A 53 -5.94 0.75 10.52
N ASN A 54 -5.79 2.05 10.76
CA ASN A 54 -4.48 2.70 10.88
C ASN A 54 -3.68 2.12 12.05
N ARG A 55 -4.32 1.92 13.20
CA ARG A 55 -3.67 1.27 14.36
C ARG A 55 -3.20 -0.13 14.01
N THR A 56 -4.04 -0.96 13.38
CA THR A 56 -3.66 -2.30 12.94
C THR A 56 -2.48 -2.27 11.97
N LEU A 57 -2.47 -1.35 11.00
CA LEU A 57 -1.35 -1.21 10.07
C LEU A 57 -0.05 -0.86 10.80
N LEU A 58 -0.08 0.10 11.71
CA LEU A 58 1.10 0.48 12.50
C LEU A 58 1.61 -0.67 13.37
N ASP A 59 0.73 -1.44 14.00
CA ASP A 59 1.10 -2.59 14.81
C ASP A 59 1.73 -3.70 13.96
N MET A 60 1.21 -3.94 12.75
CA MET A 60 1.81 -4.89 11.80
C MET A 60 3.20 -4.43 11.36
N VAL A 61 3.37 -3.15 11.02
CA VAL A 61 4.67 -2.58 10.62
C VAL A 61 5.68 -2.70 11.75
N ARG A 62 5.30 -2.33 12.98
CA ARG A 62 6.16 -2.48 14.17
C ARG A 62 6.60 -3.93 14.37
N SER A 63 5.65 -4.86 14.28
CA SER A 63 5.94 -6.29 14.38
C SER A 63 6.90 -6.77 13.30
N MET A 64 6.69 -6.37 12.03
CA MET A 64 7.58 -6.73 10.93
C MET A 64 9.00 -6.18 11.14
N MET A 65 9.12 -4.92 11.51
CA MET A 65 10.42 -4.27 11.70
C MET A 65 11.17 -4.81 12.93
N SER A 66 10.45 -5.19 14.01
CA SER A 66 11.07 -5.73 15.21
C SER A 66 11.59 -7.17 15.07
N LEU A 67 11.12 -7.89 14.07
CA LEU A 67 11.54 -9.29 13.78
C LEU A 67 12.72 -9.37 12.81
N THR A 68 13.27 -8.24 12.37
CA THR A 68 14.34 -8.20 11.37
C THR A 68 15.37 -7.15 11.72
N ASP A 69 16.61 -7.35 11.27
CA ASP A 69 17.70 -6.36 11.37
C ASP A 69 17.69 -5.33 10.22
N LEU A 70 16.56 -5.19 9.53
CA LEU A 70 16.44 -4.25 8.41
C LEU A 70 16.51 -2.80 8.89
N PRO A 71 17.21 -1.92 8.15
CA PRO A 71 17.27 -0.50 8.46
C PRO A 71 15.88 0.15 8.49
N LEU A 72 15.74 1.19 9.29
CA LEU A 72 14.47 1.93 9.44
C LEU A 72 13.95 2.49 8.12
N SER A 73 14.81 2.72 7.13
CA SER A 73 14.44 3.13 5.77
C SER A 73 13.48 2.15 5.06
N PHE A 74 13.42 0.89 5.50
CA PHE A 74 12.49 -0.11 4.99
C PHE A 74 11.06 0.01 5.53
N TRP A 75 10.80 0.98 6.41
CA TRP A 75 9.48 1.20 6.99
C TRP A 75 8.35 1.35 5.94
N GLY A 76 8.63 2.05 4.85
CA GLY A 76 7.67 2.22 3.75
C GLY A 76 7.27 0.89 3.10
N TYR A 77 8.24 0.02 2.83
CA TYR A 77 7.98 -1.32 2.28
C TYR A 77 7.21 -2.21 3.27
N ALA A 78 7.52 -2.10 4.57
CA ALA A 78 6.77 -2.80 5.61
C ALA A 78 5.30 -2.34 5.64
N LEU A 79 5.03 -1.04 5.48
CA LEU A 79 3.68 -0.48 5.42
C LEU A 79 2.92 -0.98 4.18
N GLU A 80 3.55 -0.99 3.02
CA GLU A 80 2.94 -1.53 1.79
C GLU A 80 2.59 -3.00 1.95
N THR A 81 3.50 -3.79 2.54
CA THR A 81 3.27 -5.22 2.81
C THR A 81 2.14 -5.42 3.82
N ALA A 82 2.11 -4.64 4.90
CA ALA A 82 1.03 -4.68 5.88
C ALA A 82 -0.33 -4.36 5.24
N ALA A 83 -0.40 -3.32 4.42
CA ALA A 83 -1.62 -2.95 3.69
C ALA A 83 -2.04 -4.04 2.70
N PHE A 84 -1.08 -4.65 2.01
CA PHE A 84 -1.31 -5.77 1.10
C PHE A 84 -1.91 -6.98 1.84
N MET A 85 -1.35 -7.35 2.98
CA MET A 85 -1.84 -8.46 3.80
C MET A 85 -3.21 -8.16 4.40
N LEU A 86 -3.40 -6.96 4.97
CA LEU A 86 -4.65 -6.56 5.60
C LEU A 86 -5.83 -6.54 4.61
N ASN A 87 -5.57 -6.21 3.35
CA ASN A 87 -6.60 -6.26 2.31
C ASN A 87 -6.97 -7.69 1.89
N ARG A 88 -6.14 -8.68 2.19
CA ARG A 88 -6.35 -10.09 1.84
C ARG A 88 -6.72 -10.97 3.04
N ALA A 89 -6.71 -10.41 4.23
CA ALA A 89 -7.17 -11.09 5.44
C ALA A 89 -8.67 -10.88 5.64
N PRO A 90 -9.44 -11.91 6.00
CA PRO A 90 -10.84 -11.75 6.38
C PRO A 90 -10.93 -11.00 7.73
N SER A 91 -12.01 -10.27 7.94
CA SER A 91 -12.28 -9.67 9.24
C SER A 91 -13.21 -10.57 10.07
N LYS A 92 -13.22 -10.39 11.40
CA LYS A 92 -14.12 -11.17 12.27
C LYS A 92 -15.61 -10.95 11.98
N SER A 93 -15.96 -9.80 11.41
CA SER A 93 -17.36 -9.41 11.12
C SER A 93 -17.79 -9.65 9.69
N VAL A 94 -16.83 -9.90 8.79
CA VAL A 94 -17.12 -10.09 7.34
C VAL A 94 -16.20 -11.20 6.84
N GLU A 95 -16.79 -12.29 6.38
CA GLU A 95 -16.04 -13.45 5.87
C GLU A 95 -15.28 -13.14 4.57
N THR A 96 -15.84 -12.23 3.78
CA THR A 96 -15.25 -11.81 2.50
C THR A 96 -14.12 -10.83 2.71
N THR A 97 -12.98 -11.05 2.09
CA THR A 97 -11.85 -10.13 2.19
C THR A 97 -12.10 -8.84 1.39
N PRO A 98 -11.50 -7.69 1.77
CA PRO A 98 -11.55 -6.47 0.95
C PRO A 98 -11.08 -6.71 -0.50
N TYR A 99 -10.11 -7.60 -0.68
CA TYR A 99 -9.63 -7.99 -2.01
C TYR A 99 -10.71 -8.68 -2.84
N GLU A 100 -11.45 -9.62 -2.24
CA GLU A 100 -12.57 -10.31 -2.93
C GLU A 100 -13.69 -9.36 -3.31
N LEU A 101 -14.05 -8.45 -2.40
CA LEU A 101 -15.04 -7.41 -2.68
C LEU A 101 -14.62 -6.49 -3.83
N TRP A 102 -13.31 -6.24 -3.95
CA TRP A 102 -12.78 -5.34 -4.97
C TRP A 102 -12.61 -6.01 -6.33
N PHE A 103 -12.06 -7.23 -6.36
CA PHE A 103 -11.70 -7.93 -7.60
C PHE A 103 -12.67 -9.05 -7.98
N GLY A 104 -13.62 -9.44 -7.13
CA GLY A 104 -14.57 -10.53 -7.36
C GLY A 104 -13.94 -11.94 -7.36
N LYS A 105 -12.71 -12.08 -6.84
CA LYS A 105 -11.98 -13.36 -6.80
C LYS A 105 -11.18 -13.50 -5.52
N LYS A 106 -11.02 -14.74 -5.05
CA LYS A 106 -10.21 -15.05 -3.87
C LYS A 106 -8.73 -14.71 -4.09
N PRO A 107 -8.04 -14.12 -3.09
CA PRO A 107 -6.63 -13.84 -3.18
C PRO A 107 -5.80 -15.12 -3.17
N LYS A 108 -4.77 -15.20 -4.02
CA LYS A 108 -3.74 -16.24 -3.93
C LYS A 108 -2.69 -15.76 -2.92
N LEU A 109 -2.42 -16.58 -1.90
CA LEU A 109 -1.47 -16.25 -0.84
C LEU A 109 -0.23 -17.16 -0.83
N SER A 110 -0.18 -18.16 -1.71
CA SER A 110 0.90 -19.16 -1.76
C SER A 110 2.29 -18.59 -2.06
N PHE A 111 2.37 -17.39 -2.60
CA PHE A 111 3.64 -16.69 -2.89
C PHE A 111 4.18 -15.88 -1.73
N LEU A 112 3.39 -15.68 -0.66
CA LEU A 112 3.82 -14.92 0.51
C LEU A 112 4.95 -15.67 1.23
N LYS A 113 5.96 -14.90 1.62
CA LYS A 113 7.09 -15.32 2.42
C LYS A 113 7.11 -14.55 3.72
N VAL A 114 7.88 -15.01 4.67
CA VAL A 114 8.09 -14.29 5.94
C VAL A 114 8.83 -12.99 5.63
N TRP A 115 8.39 -11.90 6.25
CA TRP A 115 9.05 -10.61 6.11
C TRP A 115 10.51 -10.68 6.60
N GLY A 116 11.43 -10.14 5.82
CA GLY A 116 12.86 -10.14 6.14
C GLY A 116 13.58 -11.47 5.92
N CYS A 117 12.95 -12.46 5.30
CA CYS A 117 13.66 -13.68 4.90
C CYS A 117 14.69 -13.38 3.80
N ASP A 118 15.77 -14.17 3.77
CA ASP A 118 16.78 -14.08 2.72
C ASP A 118 16.18 -14.32 1.34
N ALA A 119 16.62 -13.54 0.37
CA ALA A 119 16.21 -13.65 -1.02
C ALA A 119 17.42 -13.91 -1.93
N TYR A 120 17.35 -14.98 -2.70
CA TYR A 120 18.38 -15.33 -3.68
C TYR A 120 17.91 -14.94 -5.08
N VAL A 121 18.63 -13.98 -5.69
CA VAL A 121 18.36 -13.53 -7.06
C VAL A 121 19.39 -14.14 -8.00
N LYS A 122 18.92 -14.85 -9.04
CA LYS A 122 19.80 -15.37 -10.08
C LYS A 122 20.20 -14.21 -11.01
N CYS A 123 21.43 -13.74 -10.86
CA CYS A 123 22.00 -12.76 -11.80
C CYS A 123 22.45 -13.47 -13.08
N PHE A 124 21.85 -13.13 -14.21
CA PHE A 124 22.39 -13.49 -15.52
C PHE A 124 23.38 -12.38 -15.92
N ILE A 125 24.67 -12.68 -15.85
CA ILE A 125 25.69 -11.82 -16.45
C ILE A 125 25.62 -12.05 -17.94
N LEU A 126 25.06 -11.12 -18.69
CA LEU A 126 25.23 -11.08 -20.14
C LEU A 126 26.71 -10.72 -20.42
N ILE A 127 27.54 -11.73 -20.59
CA ILE A 127 28.88 -11.50 -21.13
C ILE A 127 28.65 -11.11 -22.60
N SER A 128 28.67 -9.81 -22.86
CA SER A 128 28.78 -9.29 -24.23
C SER A 128 30.12 -9.73 -24.74
N SER A 129 30.14 -10.81 -25.51
CA SER A 129 31.28 -11.20 -26.33
C SER A 129 31.44 -10.11 -27.41
N ASN A 130 32.25 -9.11 -27.11
CA ASN A 130 32.68 -8.14 -28.09
C ASN A 130 33.76 -8.83 -28.97
N PRO A 131 33.48 -9.20 -30.25
CA PRO A 131 34.42 -9.95 -31.05
C PRO A 131 35.57 -9.10 -31.60
N ASN A 132 35.76 -7.86 -31.16
CA ASN A 132 36.69 -6.91 -31.76
C ASN A 132 37.85 -6.50 -30.84
N ARG A 133 38.43 -7.43 -30.06
CA ARG A 133 39.78 -7.28 -29.55
C ARG A 133 40.71 -8.24 -30.31
N ARG A 134 40.96 -7.92 -31.57
CA ARG A 134 42.14 -8.45 -32.27
C ARG A 134 43.33 -7.60 -31.90
N SER A 135 44.26 -8.24 -31.23
CA SER A 135 45.74 -8.11 -31.30
C SER A 135 46.30 -6.75 -31.73
N ALA A 136 46.91 -6.05 -30.78
CA ALA A 136 48.09 -5.25 -31.05
C ALA A 136 49.18 -5.73 -30.10
N SER A 137 49.91 -6.74 -30.53
CA SER A 137 51.23 -7.11 -30.03
C SER A 137 52.21 -6.88 -31.19
N SER A 138 53.04 -5.89 -31.04
CA SER A 138 54.35 -5.79 -31.65
C SER A 138 55.21 -4.93 -30.79
#